data_1029df3ca7122b400a51656f6ba98b53
#
_entry.id   1029df3ca7122b400a51656f6ba98b53
#
_cell.length_a   1.000
_cell.length_b   1.000
_cell.length_c   1.000
_cell.angle_alpha   90.00
_cell.angle_beta   90.00
_cell.angle_gamma   90.00
#
_symmetry.space_group_name_H-M   'P 1'
#
loop_
_entity.id
_entity.type
_entity.pdbx_description
1 polymer ?
#
loop_
_entity_poly.entity_id
_entity_poly.type
_entity_poly.pdbx_seq_one_letter_code
_entity_poly.pdbx_strand_id
1 'polypeptide(L)'
;MNRVAQVSALTLLVSASSIAVANDTNDSSKKIEKITIEGRTTANDQPVGTFNMPVSNLEFDPRIDLQSRNMAEAQADVTIRGGIFENTGFRIGSATLMDPQTGHYFAEIPVAPEMLTTADVLTGADNALLGLNSSVGTVSFGWRQIKDGGSVSAGIGNNGLNLQRIHAAGTSDLSNDGWTLGFEGEFSRSTSDGSIDNGDHDYQRASGRLQLVSKNSQTDLFYGDQEKFFGWPNMYTPFNVNETEDLDTQLLMLNHRQSYGSDNNFEITAYHRQHKDHYVFSRENPSAFEAFHDTDVKSIALAGYHRFNDTIALNYASQFAEDKINSTTLERNFTSRSYTKLSVLPEYHMPLAHDEQLKIRLGLSFDDTNRDDSQTSVIGDITWSKPNSDNGRDSFYLSYSQASQVSGYTAIGGSETGGLFRSNHNLKRETSDNLELGMSLDRQGWNLDAAIFHRWDNDLADWTYSFDSTSARSANPVDIKTLGLELIAVKRFDNADIVASYTHLKKSEDYGNASVDASFYALNYPTHRITLGAIWRPLDDVELRIDNEWRTQEKNALRNGDDNALFTHLTAIYKPSQLDGLELSLSADNLWREEFEEIPGTPGRGDQYSFTATYRW
;
A
#
# COMPACT_ATOMS: atom_id res chain seq x y z
N MET A 1 -16.83 -33.15 6.05
CA MET A 1 -18.17 -33.07 6.68
C MET A 1 -18.74 -31.70 6.33
N ASN A 2 -19.76 -31.68 5.50
CA ASN A 2 -20.33 -30.46 4.91
C ASN A 2 -20.83 -29.48 5.97
N ARG A 3 -20.23 -28.29 6.03
CA ARG A 3 -20.87 -27.11 6.61
C ARG A 3 -21.44 -26.27 5.47
N VAL A 4 -22.75 -26.39 5.27
CA VAL A 4 -23.51 -25.45 4.45
C VAL A 4 -23.62 -24.15 5.25
N ALA A 5 -22.88 -23.12 4.87
CA ALA A 5 -23.10 -21.78 5.38
C ALA A 5 -24.40 -21.24 4.79
N GLN A 6 -25.35 -20.90 5.66
CA GLN A 6 -26.56 -20.18 5.28
C GLN A 6 -26.19 -18.73 4.98
N VAL A 7 -26.00 -18.39 3.72
CA VAL A 7 -25.97 -17.01 3.26
C VAL A 7 -27.41 -16.50 3.25
N SER A 8 -27.76 -15.64 4.19
CA SER A 8 -29.03 -14.90 4.16
C SER A 8 -28.95 -13.86 3.04
N ALA A 9 -29.54 -14.18 1.89
CA ALA A 9 -29.69 -13.25 0.79
C ALA A 9 -30.53 -12.05 1.22
N LEU A 10 -29.90 -10.91 1.39
CA LEU A 10 -30.57 -9.61 1.52
C LEU A 10 -31.07 -9.22 0.12
N THR A 11 -32.33 -9.47 -0.17
CA THR A 11 -32.97 -9.11 -1.43
C THR A 11 -33.21 -7.59 -1.43
N LEU A 12 -32.29 -6.84 -2.03
CA LEU A 12 -32.50 -5.41 -2.35
C LEU A 12 -33.39 -5.31 -3.59
N LEU A 13 -34.66 -4.95 -3.38
CA LEU A 13 -35.57 -4.53 -4.44
C LEU A 13 -35.10 -3.19 -5.01
N VAL A 14 -34.41 -3.21 -6.14
CA VAL A 14 -34.15 -2.01 -6.93
C VAL A 14 -35.38 -1.73 -7.79
N SER A 15 -36.18 -0.74 -7.41
CA SER A 15 -37.20 -0.18 -8.30
C SER A 15 -36.51 0.68 -9.35
N ALA A 16 -36.54 0.24 -10.60
CA ALA A 16 -36.05 1.00 -11.74
C ALA A 16 -36.92 2.25 -11.95
N SER A 17 -36.41 3.38 -11.51
CA SER A 17 -36.92 4.70 -11.90
C SER A 17 -36.08 5.18 -13.08
N SER A 18 -36.73 5.49 -14.20
CA SER A 18 -36.12 6.06 -15.39
C SER A 18 -35.38 7.37 -15.06
N ILE A 19 -34.07 7.37 -15.14
CA ILE A 19 -33.21 8.54 -14.96
C ILE A 19 -32.98 9.17 -16.31
N ALA A 20 -33.40 10.44 -16.45
CA ALA A 20 -33.08 11.28 -17.59
C ALA A 20 -31.59 11.62 -17.58
N VAL A 21 -30.93 11.42 -18.70
CA VAL A 21 -29.55 11.83 -18.95
C VAL A 21 -29.49 13.36 -18.90
N ALA A 22 -28.86 13.92 -17.89
CA ALA A 22 -28.50 15.33 -17.84
C ALA A 22 -27.12 15.54 -18.43
N ASN A 23 -27.04 16.35 -19.48
CA ASN A 23 -25.79 16.79 -20.10
C ASN A 23 -24.95 17.57 -19.07
N ASP A 24 -23.71 17.13 -18.93
CA ASP A 24 -22.66 17.69 -18.09
C ASP A 24 -22.23 19.07 -18.59
N THR A 25 -22.68 20.14 -17.95
CA THR A 25 -22.12 21.48 -18.12
C THR A 25 -21.88 22.13 -16.77
N ASN A 26 -20.60 22.31 -16.43
CA ASN A 26 -20.07 23.05 -15.28
C ASN A 26 -20.33 22.43 -13.90
N ASP A 27 -19.59 21.39 -13.58
CA ASP A 27 -19.43 20.94 -12.20
C ASP A 27 -18.34 21.77 -11.49
N SER A 28 -18.76 22.88 -10.87
CA SER A 28 -18.02 23.44 -9.74
C SER A 28 -18.26 22.56 -8.51
N SER A 29 -17.83 21.30 -8.58
CA SER A 29 -17.87 20.40 -7.45
C SER A 29 -17.12 21.04 -6.30
N LYS A 30 -17.79 21.11 -5.15
CA LYS A 30 -17.26 21.58 -3.86
C LYS A 30 -16.06 20.69 -3.49
N LYS A 31 -14.86 20.98 -4.05
CA LYS A 31 -13.63 20.31 -3.66
C LYS A 31 -13.36 20.66 -2.21
N ILE A 32 -13.56 19.72 -1.30
CA ILE A 32 -12.91 19.77 0.00
C ILE A 32 -11.43 19.61 -0.31
N GLU A 33 -10.65 20.67 -0.07
CA GLU A 33 -9.22 20.62 -0.32
C GLU A 33 -8.61 19.46 0.47
N LYS A 34 -7.79 18.67 -0.21
CA LYS A 34 -7.02 17.60 0.39
C LYS A 34 -6.18 18.22 1.53
N ILE A 35 -6.08 17.55 2.67
CA ILE A 35 -5.04 17.88 3.65
C ILE A 35 -3.74 18.00 2.85
N THR A 36 -3.05 19.10 2.97
CA THR A 36 -1.81 19.35 2.23
C THR A 36 -0.71 18.46 2.82
N ILE A 37 -0.82 17.18 2.55
CA ILE A 37 0.23 16.21 2.77
C ILE A 37 1.13 16.34 1.54
N GLU A 38 2.39 16.62 1.75
CA GLU A 38 3.37 16.70 0.66
C GLU A 38 3.82 15.31 0.16
N GLY A 39 3.09 14.27 0.52
CA GLY A 39 3.23 12.95 -0.07
C GLY A 39 3.08 13.04 -1.59
N ARG A 40 3.95 12.33 -2.31
CA ARG A 40 3.89 12.30 -3.76
C ARG A 40 2.93 11.21 -4.18
N THR A 41 1.90 11.58 -4.93
CA THR A 41 1.00 10.63 -5.58
C THR A 41 1.80 9.58 -6.37
N THR A 42 1.32 8.34 -6.41
CA THR A 42 1.91 7.28 -7.22
C THR A 42 2.08 7.76 -8.66
N ALA A 43 3.26 7.55 -9.22
CA ALA A 43 3.60 8.03 -10.56
C ALA A 43 2.82 7.26 -11.64
N ASN A 44 2.65 5.94 -11.45
CA ASN A 44 1.74 5.12 -12.25
C ASN A 44 0.42 4.98 -11.47
N ASP A 45 -0.60 5.74 -11.86
CA ASP A 45 -1.91 5.78 -11.21
C ASP A 45 -2.94 4.81 -11.84
N GLN A 46 -2.56 4.11 -12.90
CA GLN A 46 -3.36 3.14 -13.63
C GLN A 46 -2.51 1.96 -14.10
N PRO A 47 -1.89 1.21 -13.19
CA PRO A 47 -1.06 0.07 -13.55
C PRO A 47 -1.88 -1.00 -14.29
N VAL A 48 -1.21 -1.71 -15.16
CA VAL A 48 -1.79 -2.84 -15.90
C VAL A 48 -1.83 -4.06 -15.00
N GLY A 49 -2.98 -4.72 -14.93
CA GLY A 49 -3.14 -5.96 -14.19
C GLY A 49 -4.52 -6.56 -14.36
N THR A 50 -4.59 -7.86 -14.26
CA THR A 50 -5.87 -8.62 -14.26
C THR A 50 -6.67 -8.35 -12.99
N PHE A 51 -5.99 -8.11 -11.87
CA PHE A 51 -6.59 -7.96 -10.55
C PHE A 51 -6.66 -6.50 -10.11
N ASN A 52 -7.64 -6.15 -9.28
CA ASN A 52 -7.88 -4.78 -8.86
C ASN A 52 -8.09 -4.69 -7.34
N MET A 53 -6.98 -4.54 -6.63
CA MET A 53 -6.90 -4.34 -5.18
C MET A 53 -6.22 -3.01 -4.87
N PRO A 54 -6.39 -2.44 -3.67
CA PRO A 54 -5.59 -1.27 -3.29
C PRO A 54 -4.09 -1.48 -3.44
N VAL A 55 -3.59 -2.69 -3.16
CA VAL A 55 -2.17 -3.05 -3.28
C VAL A 55 -1.75 -3.27 -4.73
N SER A 56 -2.58 -3.87 -5.59
CA SER A 56 -2.27 -4.06 -7.02
C SER A 56 -2.06 -2.72 -7.74
N ASN A 57 -2.76 -1.68 -7.31
CA ASN A 57 -2.62 -0.33 -7.86
C ASN A 57 -1.28 0.36 -7.49
N LEU A 58 -0.42 -0.31 -6.72
CA LEU A 58 0.93 0.15 -6.40
C LEU A 58 2.00 -0.48 -7.29
N GLU A 59 1.64 -1.50 -8.06
CA GLU A 59 2.55 -2.18 -8.97
C GLU A 59 3.13 -1.18 -9.98
N PHE A 60 4.41 -1.32 -10.30
CA PHE A 60 5.16 -0.41 -11.18
C PHE A 60 5.33 1.04 -10.68
N ASP A 61 4.94 1.42 -9.45
CA ASP A 61 5.41 2.70 -8.91
C ASP A 61 6.92 2.62 -8.66
N PRO A 62 7.69 3.63 -9.09
CA PRO A 62 9.16 3.60 -9.01
C PRO A 62 9.72 3.50 -7.59
N ARG A 63 8.99 3.95 -6.59
CA ARG A 63 9.41 3.98 -5.17
C ARG A 63 9.02 2.73 -4.40
N ILE A 64 8.08 1.96 -4.98
CA ILE A 64 7.48 0.78 -4.36
C ILE A 64 7.96 -0.47 -5.09
N ASP A 65 8.48 -1.43 -4.35
CA ASP A 65 8.74 -2.78 -4.82
C ASP A 65 7.70 -3.72 -4.22
N LEU A 66 6.90 -4.32 -5.09
CA LEU A 66 5.85 -5.26 -4.73
C LEU A 66 6.39 -6.67 -4.92
N GLN A 67 6.59 -7.41 -3.82
CA GLN A 67 7.12 -8.77 -3.81
C GLN A 67 5.97 -9.73 -3.56
N SER A 68 5.47 -10.34 -4.63
CA SER A 68 4.26 -11.15 -4.56
C SER A 68 4.55 -12.64 -4.42
N ARG A 69 3.75 -13.30 -3.58
CA ARG A 69 3.56 -14.74 -3.58
C ARG A 69 2.24 -15.00 -4.28
N ASN A 70 2.25 -15.77 -5.35
CA ASN A 70 1.10 -15.90 -6.22
C ASN A 70 0.83 -14.57 -6.95
N MET A 71 -0.37 -14.09 -6.94
CA MET A 71 -0.74 -12.77 -7.43
C MET A 71 -0.84 -11.77 -6.26
N ALA A 72 -0.82 -10.48 -6.55
CA ALA A 72 -0.92 -9.44 -5.53
C ALA A 72 -2.21 -9.54 -4.67
N GLU A 73 -3.28 -10.14 -5.20
CA GLU A 73 -4.51 -10.38 -4.44
C GLU A 73 -4.37 -11.50 -3.41
N ALA A 74 -3.48 -12.47 -3.62
CA ALA A 74 -3.22 -13.50 -2.63
C ALA A 74 -2.39 -12.91 -1.49
N GLN A 75 -1.14 -12.57 -1.75
CA GLN A 75 -0.29 -11.87 -0.79
C GLN A 75 0.80 -11.09 -1.51
N ALA A 76 1.05 -9.88 -1.04
CA ALA A 76 2.15 -9.07 -1.52
C ALA A 76 2.84 -8.33 -0.38
N ASP A 77 4.16 -8.48 -0.30
CA ASP A 77 5.01 -7.69 0.56
C ASP A 77 5.32 -6.37 -0.13
N VAL A 78 4.94 -5.27 0.49
CA VAL A 78 5.13 -3.92 -0.07
C VAL A 78 6.33 -3.27 0.58
N THR A 79 7.35 -2.95 -0.19
CA THR A 79 8.54 -2.27 0.32
C THR A 79 8.71 -0.91 -0.34
N ILE A 80 9.20 0.07 0.41
CA ILE A 80 9.46 1.43 -0.07
C ILE A 80 10.97 1.68 -0.01
N ARG A 81 11.57 2.13 -1.13
CA ARG A 81 12.98 2.55 -1.19
C ARG A 81 13.95 1.50 -0.62
N GLY A 82 13.71 0.24 -0.94
CA GLY A 82 14.52 -0.88 -0.44
C GLY A 82 14.41 -1.09 1.08
N GLY A 83 13.38 -0.62 1.75
CA GLY A 83 13.02 -1.07 3.09
C GLY A 83 12.59 -2.53 3.08
N ILE A 84 12.12 -3.04 4.21
CA ILE A 84 11.41 -4.29 4.30
C ILE A 84 9.91 -4.03 4.41
N PHE A 85 9.07 -5.03 4.18
CA PHE A 85 7.61 -4.88 4.29
C PHE A 85 7.18 -4.45 5.71
N GLU A 86 7.87 -4.90 6.75
CA GLU A 86 7.58 -4.50 8.14
C GLU A 86 7.87 -3.01 8.43
N ASN A 87 8.67 -2.32 7.57
CA ASN A 87 8.94 -0.88 7.69
C ASN A 87 7.96 -0.01 6.91
N THR A 88 7.04 -0.62 6.16
CA THR A 88 6.07 0.06 5.30
C THR A 88 4.73 0.14 6.00
N GLY A 89 4.19 1.35 6.15
CA GLY A 89 2.85 1.58 6.68
C GLY A 89 1.79 1.70 5.59
N PHE A 90 0.54 1.41 5.94
CA PHE A 90 -0.65 1.71 5.14
C PHE A 90 -1.58 2.60 5.93
N ARG A 91 -2.00 3.70 5.34
CA ARG A 91 -2.82 4.72 6.00
C ARG A 91 -4.09 4.98 5.21
N ILE A 92 -5.23 5.06 5.90
CA ILE A 92 -6.51 5.50 5.33
C ILE A 92 -7.05 6.64 6.19
N GLY A 93 -7.35 7.78 5.55
CA GLY A 93 -7.68 8.98 6.29
C GLY A 93 -6.49 9.44 7.14
N SER A 94 -6.68 9.68 8.44
CA SER A 94 -5.60 10.06 9.37
C SER A 94 -4.92 8.88 10.09
N ALA A 95 -5.41 7.63 9.95
CA ALA A 95 -4.92 6.49 10.71
C ALA A 95 -4.06 5.55 9.88
N THR A 96 -2.88 5.18 10.38
CA THR A 96 -2.10 4.04 9.90
C THR A 96 -2.75 2.75 10.39
N LEU A 97 -3.06 1.85 9.46
CA LEU A 97 -3.54 0.50 9.75
C LEU A 97 -2.39 -0.35 10.28
N MET A 98 -2.69 -1.25 11.18
CA MET A 98 -1.69 -2.13 11.78
C MET A 98 -2.16 -3.58 11.73
N ASP A 99 -1.20 -4.49 11.54
CA ASP A 99 -1.31 -5.89 11.91
C ASP A 99 -0.16 -6.22 12.86
N PRO A 100 -0.46 -6.66 14.09
CA PRO A 100 0.58 -6.87 15.08
C PRO A 100 1.32 -8.20 14.93
N GLN A 101 0.78 -9.17 14.15
CA GLN A 101 1.40 -10.48 13.97
C GLN A 101 2.70 -10.36 13.20
N THR A 102 2.60 -9.87 11.97
CA THR A 102 3.71 -9.65 11.04
C THR A 102 3.31 -8.60 10.01
N GLY A 103 4.28 -7.89 9.42
CA GLY A 103 4.05 -6.89 8.40
C GLY A 103 3.47 -7.43 7.08
N HIS A 104 3.48 -8.76 6.85
CA HIS A 104 2.87 -9.38 5.67
C HIS A 104 1.40 -8.98 5.49
N TYR A 105 0.66 -8.73 6.57
CA TYR A 105 -0.77 -8.45 6.53
C TYR A 105 -1.11 -6.96 6.60
N PHE A 106 -0.13 -6.06 6.55
CA PHE A 106 -0.40 -4.61 6.47
C PHE A 106 -1.15 -4.24 5.18
N ALA A 107 -0.88 -4.96 4.10
CA ALA A 107 -1.52 -4.78 2.79
C ALA A 107 -2.90 -5.44 2.67
N GLU A 108 -3.34 -6.21 3.69
CA GLU A 108 -4.67 -6.82 3.73
C GLU A 108 -5.73 -5.77 4.07
N ILE A 109 -6.19 -5.06 3.01
CA ILE A 109 -7.08 -3.91 3.10
C ILE A 109 -8.42 -4.26 2.46
N PRO A 110 -9.47 -4.58 3.26
CA PRO A 110 -10.78 -5.02 2.74
C PRO A 110 -11.62 -3.85 2.20
N VAL A 111 -11.00 -2.95 1.46
CA VAL A 111 -11.64 -1.75 0.88
C VAL A 111 -11.60 -1.84 -0.63
N ALA A 112 -12.74 -1.59 -1.27
CA ALA A 112 -12.80 -1.52 -2.73
C ALA A 112 -11.98 -0.32 -3.25
N PRO A 113 -11.13 -0.50 -4.28
CA PRO A 113 -10.29 0.59 -4.81
C PRO A 113 -11.07 1.82 -5.25
N GLU A 114 -12.32 1.65 -5.71
CA GLU A 114 -13.20 2.77 -6.09
C GLU A 114 -13.53 3.70 -4.93
N MET A 115 -13.50 3.21 -3.70
CA MET A 115 -13.78 3.99 -2.49
C MET A 115 -12.60 4.88 -2.09
N LEU A 116 -11.39 4.57 -2.57
CA LEU A 116 -10.14 5.23 -2.20
C LEU A 116 -9.67 6.23 -3.25
N THR A 117 -8.98 7.28 -2.82
CA THR A 117 -8.21 8.14 -3.73
C THR A 117 -7.00 7.38 -4.29
N THR A 118 -6.37 7.92 -5.33
CA THR A 118 -5.02 7.49 -5.73
C THR A 118 -4.08 7.58 -4.51
N ALA A 119 -3.21 6.60 -4.37
CA ALA A 119 -2.28 6.52 -3.25
C ALA A 119 -1.24 7.65 -3.30
N ASP A 120 -0.86 8.15 -2.13
CA ASP A 120 0.34 8.96 -1.94
C ASP A 120 1.40 8.14 -1.22
N VAL A 121 2.64 8.27 -1.63
CA VAL A 121 3.79 7.64 -0.99
C VAL A 121 4.47 8.67 -0.09
N LEU A 122 4.35 8.48 1.21
CA LEU A 122 4.96 9.32 2.23
C LEU A 122 6.35 8.80 2.55
N THR A 123 7.35 9.66 2.46
CA THR A 123 8.75 9.39 2.84
C THR A 123 9.31 10.55 3.64
N GLY A 124 10.48 10.40 4.25
CA GLY A 124 11.16 11.48 4.95
C GLY A 124 10.31 12.11 6.08
N ALA A 125 10.25 13.44 6.11
CA ALA A 125 9.58 14.19 7.17
C ALA A 125 8.06 13.91 7.23
N ASP A 126 7.42 13.69 6.09
CA ASP A 126 5.97 13.42 6.05
C ASP A 126 5.62 12.02 6.58
N ASN A 127 6.47 11.02 6.30
CA ASN A 127 6.34 9.70 6.93
C ASN A 127 6.56 9.78 8.45
N ALA A 128 7.60 10.46 8.89
CA ALA A 128 7.90 10.61 10.31
C ALA A 128 6.80 11.39 11.07
N LEU A 129 6.13 12.35 10.39
CA LEU A 129 4.97 13.06 10.95
C LEU A 129 3.73 12.15 11.08
N LEU A 130 3.41 11.36 10.04
CA LEU A 130 2.09 10.77 9.83
C LEU A 130 2.04 9.24 10.03
N GLY A 131 3.14 8.53 9.77
CA GLY A 131 3.21 7.07 9.85
C GLY A 131 3.37 6.59 11.29
N LEU A 132 2.56 5.62 11.71
CA LEU A 132 2.72 4.92 13.00
C LEU A 132 3.40 3.58 12.75
N ASN A 133 4.46 3.27 13.51
CA ASN A 133 5.20 2.00 13.42
C ASN A 133 5.63 1.65 11.97
N SER A 134 6.07 2.67 11.21
CA SER A 134 6.56 2.55 9.84
C SER A 134 7.78 3.46 9.67
N SER A 135 8.97 2.86 9.69
CA SER A 135 10.22 3.64 9.80
C SER A 135 10.74 4.15 8.46
N VAL A 136 10.32 3.57 7.32
CA VAL A 136 10.86 3.92 5.99
C VAL A 136 9.87 4.70 5.14
N GLY A 137 8.60 4.32 5.14
CA GLY A 137 7.58 4.98 4.35
C GLY A 137 6.18 4.49 4.63
N THR A 138 5.20 5.24 4.14
CA THR A 138 3.77 4.91 4.29
C THR A 138 3.03 5.16 2.98
N VAL A 139 2.24 4.19 2.55
CA VAL A 139 1.25 4.34 1.48
C VAL A 139 -0.02 4.90 2.08
N SER A 140 -0.47 6.06 1.60
CA SER A 140 -1.59 6.81 2.18
C SER A 140 -2.73 6.97 1.19
N PHE A 141 -3.93 6.58 1.60
CA PHE A 141 -5.18 6.75 0.86
C PHE A 141 -6.11 7.71 1.57
N GLY A 142 -6.89 8.46 0.80
CA GLY A 142 -8.04 9.20 1.29
C GLY A 142 -9.35 8.55 0.85
N TRP A 143 -10.48 8.96 1.44
CA TRP A 143 -11.79 8.57 0.98
C TRP A 143 -12.27 9.46 -0.18
N ARG A 144 -12.68 8.84 -1.30
CA ARG A 144 -13.35 9.57 -2.39
C ARG A 144 -14.72 10.06 -1.97
N GLN A 145 -15.19 11.14 -2.61
CA GLN A 145 -16.60 11.48 -2.57
C GLN A 145 -17.40 10.48 -3.41
N ILE A 146 -18.48 9.96 -2.83
CA ILE A 146 -19.40 9.05 -3.50
C ILE A 146 -20.11 9.83 -4.63
N LYS A 147 -20.18 9.20 -5.80
CA LYS A 147 -20.94 9.68 -6.97
C LYS A 147 -21.90 8.58 -7.39
N ASP A 148 -23.07 9.00 -7.94
CA ASP A 148 -24.02 8.05 -8.49
C ASP A 148 -23.42 7.21 -9.61
N GLY A 149 -23.75 5.93 -9.61
CA GLY A 149 -23.33 5.01 -10.65
C GLY A 149 -22.97 3.63 -10.09
N GLY A 150 -22.46 2.79 -10.95
CA GLY A 150 -22.03 1.45 -10.58
C GLY A 150 -21.39 0.71 -11.73
N SER A 151 -20.98 -0.52 -11.44
CA SER A 151 -20.45 -1.43 -12.45
C SER A 151 -20.74 -2.88 -12.08
N VAL A 152 -20.84 -3.71 -13.10
CA VAL A 152 -20.79 -5.15 -12.97
C VAL A 152 -19.71 -5.67 -13.92
N SER A 153 -18.84 -6.54 -13.42
CA SER A 153 -17.76 -7.14 -14.19
C SER A 153 -17.77 -8.65 -14.07
N ALA A 154 -17.47 -9.32 -15.17
CA ALA A 154 -17.22 -10.75 -15.19
C ALA A 154 -16.02 -11.03 -16.09
N GLY A 155 -15.10 -11.87 -15.63
CA GLY A 155 -13.88 -12.19 -16.34
C GLY A 155 -13.52 -13.67 -16.24
N ILE A 156 -12.82 -14.16 -17.25
CA ILE A 156 -12.26 -15.51 -17.31
C ILE A 156 -10.82 -15.44 -17.84
N GLY A 157 -10.02 -16.43 -17.52
CA GLY A 157 -8.63 -16.47 -17.99
C GLY A 157 -8.08 -17.89 -18.08
N ASN A 158 -6.78 -18.00 -18.42
CA ASN A 158 -6.07 -19.27 -18.28
C ASN A 158 -6.00 -19.68 -16.79
N ASN A 159 -5.46 -20.85 -16.50
CA ASN A 159 -5.32 -21.38 -15.15
C ASN A 159 -6.65 -21.43 -14.37
N GLY A 160 -7.77 -21.68 -15.05
CA GLY A 160 -9.10 -21.76 -14.41
C GLY A 160 -9.60 -20.41 -13.82
N LEU A 161 -8.98 -19.28 -14.16
CA LEU A 161 -9.34 -17.97 -13.62
C LEU A 161 -10.80 -17.61 -13.88
N ASN A 162 -11.51 -17.23 -12.84
CA ASN A 162 -12.87 -16.71 -12.85
C ASN A 162 -12.94 -15.47 -11.94
N LEU A 163 -13.37 -14.33 -12.50
CA LEU A 163 -13.50 -13.05 -11.82
C LEU A 163 -14.96 -12.60 -11.85
N GLN A 164 -15.44 -12.11 -10.73
CA GLN A 164 -16.78 -11.52 -10.61
C GLN A 164 -16.72 -10.30 -9.70
N ARG A 165 -17.36 -9.21 -10.12
CA ARG A 165 -17.41 -8.00 -9.31
C ARG A 165 -18.69 -7.22 -9.56
N ILE A 166 -19.22 -6.63 -8.52
CA ILE A 166 -20.30 -5.66 -8.56
C ILE A 166 -20.00 -4.50 -7.63
N HIS A 167 -20.17 -3.29 -8.13
CA HIS A 167 -20.07 -2.05 -7.35
C HIS A 167 -21.28 -1.19 -7.65
N ALA A 168 -21.86 -0.57 -6.64
CA ALA A 168 -22.99 0.34 -6.79
C ALA A 168 -22.90 1.48 -5.77
N ALA A 169 -23.22 2.69 -6.22
CA ALA A 169 -23.19 3.89 -5.41
C ALA A 169 -24.36 4.82 -5.74
N GLY A 170 -24.83 5.54 -4.74
CA GLY A 170 -25.89 6.51 -4.91
C GLY A 170 -25.81 7.62 -3.90
N THR A 171 -26.32 8.81 -4.28
CA THR A 171 -26.33 10.01 -3.45
C THR A 171 -27.74 10.59 -3.33
N SER A 172 -28.00 11.33 -2.26
CA SER A 172 -29.25 12.02 -2.02
C SER A 172 -28.99 13.31 -1.24
N ASP A 173 -29.48 14.43 -1.77
CA ASP A 173 -29.45 15.69 -1.04
C ASP A 173 -30.47 15.68 0.11
N LEU A 174 -29.99 15.93 1.33
CA LEU A 174 -30.82 15.86 2.54
C LEU A 174 -31.58 17.16 2.81
N SER A 175 -31.07 18.31 2.36
CA SER A 175 -31.65 19.62 2.63
C SER A 175 -31.15 20.70 1.66
N ASN A 176 -31.84 21.85 1.66
CA ASN A 176 -31.38 23.05 0.94
C ASN A 176 -30.06 23.61 1.52
N ASP A 177 -29.62 23.15 2.68
CA ASP A 177 -28.39 23.60 3.35
C ASP A 177 -27.11 22.94 2.78
N GLY A 178 -27.22 22.14 1.73
CA GLY A 178 -26.11 21.57 0.99
C GLY A 178 -25.45 20.38 1.68
N TRP A 179 -26.21 19.58 2.42
CA TRP A 179 -25.81 18.25 2.88
C TRP A 179 -26.21 17.17 1.87
N THR A 180 -25.28 16.30 1.56
CA THR A 180 -25.49 15.13 0.69
C THR A 180 -25.16 13.86 1.46
N LEU A 181 -26.07 12.90 1.46
CA LEU A 181 -25.87 11.54 1.96
C LEU A 181 -25.51 10.63 0.77
N GLY A 182 -24.41 9.92 0.87
CA GLY A 182 -23.99 8.91 -0.09
C GLY A 182 -24.01 7.52 0.54
N PHE A 183 -24.25 6.51 -0.27
CA PHE A 183 -24.05 5.10 0.07
C PHE A 183 -23.34 4.39 -1.10
N GLU A 184 -22.50 3.44 -0.76
CA GLU A 184 -21.68 2.72 -1.73
C GLU A 184 -21.44 1.30 -1.21
N GLY A 185 -21.48 0.33 -2.10
CA GLY A 185 -21.22 -1.07 -1.78
C GLY A 185 -20.50 -1.78 -2.92
N GLU A 186 -19.67 -2.76 -2.57
CA GLU A 186 -18.96 -3.60 -3.53
C GLU A 186 -18.90 -5.03 -3.03
N PHE A 187 -18.96 -5.95 -3.97
CA PHE A 187 -18.63 -7.36 -3.77
C PHE A 187 -17.75 -7.82 -4.93
N SER A 188 -16.68 -8.53 -4.62
CA SER A 188 -15.81 -9.18 -5.60
C SER A 188 -15.44 -10.59 -5.17
N ARG A 189 -15.22 -11.44 -6.17
CA ARG A 189 -14.72 -12.80 -6.01
C ARG A 189 -13.79 -13.15 -7.16
N SER A 190 -12.69 -13.83 -6.85
CA SER A 190 -11.84 -14.48 -7.86
C SER A 190 -11.42 -15.87 -7.41
N THR A 191 -11.33 -16.79 -8.38
CA THR A 191 -10.78 -18.14 -8.16
C THR A 191 -9.86 -18.50 -9.30
N SER A 192 -8.80 -19.26 -9.03
CA SER A 192 -7.88 -19.77 -10.05
C SER A 192 -7.21 -21.05 -9.55
N ASP A 193 -6.81 -21.91 -10.50
CA ASP A 193 -5.96 -23.08 -10.23
C ASP A 193 -4.48 -22.68 -10.05
N GLY A 194 -4.14 -21.39 -10.31
CA GLY A 194 -2.80 -20.83 -10.16
C GLY A 194 -1.96 -20.87 -11.42
N SER A 195 -1.05 -19.89 -11.53
CA SER A 195 -0.10 -19.79 -12.66
C SER A 195 1.05 -20.79 -12.57
N ILE A 196 1.23 -21.45 -11.42
CA ILE A 196 2.14 -22.59 -11.18
C ILE A 196 1.40 -23.67 -10.38
N ASP A 197 1.95 -24.89 -10.35
CA ASP A 197 1.39 -26.00 -9.57
C ASP A 197 1.29 -25.63 -8.08
N ASN A 198 0.15 -25.93 -7.44
CA ASN A 198 -0.18 -25.57 -6.05
C ASN A 198 -0.24 -24.06 -5.76
N GLY A 199 -0.39 -23.24 -6.80
CA GLY A 199 -0.55 -21.79 -6.70
C GLY A 199 -2.02 -21.31 -6.81
N ASP A 200 -2.97 -22.15 -6.43
CA ASP A 200 -4.40 -21.88 -6.47
C ASP A 200 -4.83 -20.81 -5.45
N HIS A 201 -5.96 -20.15 -5.75
CA HIS A 201 -6.58 -19.22 -4.81
C HIS A 201 -8.11 -19.22 -4.89
N ASP A 202 -8.75 -18.88 -3.78
CA ASP A 202 -10.14 -18.45 -3.66
C ASP A 202 -10.18 -17.17 -2.82
N TYR A 203 -10.63 -16.09 -3.42
CA TYR A 203 -10.69 -14.76 -2.82
C TYR A 203 -12.11 -14.22 -2.91
N GLN A 204 -12.56 -13.59 -1.83
CA GLN A 204 -13.76 -12.75 -1.86
C GLN A 204 -13.62 -11.53 -0.95
N ARG A 205 -14.29 -10.44 -1.34
CA ARG A 205 -14.42 -9.21 -0.55
C ARG A 205 -15.84 -8.69 -0.64
N ALA A 206 -16.33 -8.20 0.49
CA ALA A 206 -17.53 -7.39 0.57
C ALA A 206 -17.23 -6.11 1.34
N SER A 207 -17.57 -4.95 0.79
CA SER A 207 -17.37 -3.68 1.45
C SER A 207 -18.55 -2.74 1.27
N GLY A 208 -18.83 -1.92 2.29
CA GLY A 208 -19.90 -0.95 2.29
C GLY A 208 -19.53 0.33 3.00
N ARG A 209 -20.01 1.46 2.49
CA ARG A 209 -19.72 2.77 3.02
C ARG A 209 -20.94 3.69 3.00
N LEU A 210 -21.14 4.42 4.11
CA LEU A 210 -22.05 5.57 4.20
C LEU A 210 -21.21 6.83 4.29
N GLN A 211 -21.60 7.86 3.56
CA GLN A 211 -20.89 9.11 3.52
C GLN A 211 -21.85 10.28 3.70
N LEU A 212 -21.49 11.23 4.58
CA LEU A 212 -22.19 12.49 4.75
C LEU A 212 -21.26 13.64 4.39
N VAL A 213 -21.63 14.42 3.37
CA VAL A 213 -20.83 15.52 2.84
C VAL A 213 -21.56 16.84 2.99
N SER A 214 -20.82 17.87 3.40
CA SER A 214 -21.24 19.27 3.33
C SER A 214 -20.22 20.10 2.55
N LYS A 215 -20.40 21.40 2.49
CA LYS A 215 -19.42 22.30 1.85
C LYS A 215 -18.01 22.16 2.43
N ASN A 216 -17.89 21.90 3.73
CA ASN A 216 -16.62 21.98 4.45
C ASN A 216 -16.28 20.68 5.21
N SER A 217 -17.14 19.65 5.15
CA SER A 217 -16.91 18.41 5.90
C SER A 217 -17.30 17.17 5.10
N GLN A 218 -16.62 16.09 5.40
CA GLN A 218 -16.92 14.75 4.91
C GLN A 218 -16.78 13.76 6.07
N THR A 219 -17.81 12.95 6.27
CA THR A 219 -17.81 11.87 7.27
C THR A 219 -18.10 10.57 6.57
N ASP A 220 -17.27 9.57 6.79
CA ASP A 220 -17.39 8.23 6.20
C ASP A 220 -17.52 7.19 7.32
N LEU A 221 -18.53 6.34 7.25
CA LEU A 221 -18.65 5.12 8.04
C LEU A 221 -18.51 3.94 7.09
N PHE A 222 -17.48 3.13 7.31
CA PHE A 222 -17.09 2.02 6.44
C PHE A 222 -17.07 0.71 7.20
N TYR A 223 -17.48 -0.37 6.54
CA TYR A 223 -17.24 -1.75 6.95
C TYR A 223 -16.82 -2.56 5.73
N GLY A 224 -15.77 -3.38 5.89
CA GLY A 224 -15.28 -4.33 4.89
C GLY A 224 -14.89 -5.65 5.52
N ASP A 225 -15.11 -6.71 4.74
CA ASP A 225 -14.80 -8.10 5.07
C ASP A 225 -14.12 -8.74 3.86
N GLN A 226 -13.02 -9.48 4.07
CA GLN A 226 -12.24 -10.09 3.02
C GLN A 226 -11.75 -11.45 3.49
N GLU A 227 -12.06 -12.49 2.71
CA GLU A 227 -11.59 -13.85 2.91
C GLU A 227 -10.68 -14.25 1.74
N LYS A 228 -9.57 -14.92 2.05
CA LYS A 228 -8.61 -15.43 1.07
C LYS A 228 -8.12 -16.81 1.47
N PHE A 229 -8.15 -17.72 0.53
CA PHE A 229 -7.34 -18.95 0.58
C PHE A 229 -6.35 -18.93 -0.58
N PHE A 230 -5.11 -19.26 -0.34
CA PHE A 230 -4.12 -19.44 -1.41
C PHE A 230 -3.05 -20.47 -1.03
N GLY A 231 -2.49 -21.11 -2.06
CA GLY A 231 -1.35 -21.98 -1.95
C GLY A 231 -0.15 -21.42 -2.71
N TRP A 232 1.07 -21.73 -2.26
CA TRP A 232 2.29 -21.46 -3.01
C TRP A 232 3.44 -22.35 -2.54
N PRO A 233 4.24 -22.95 -3.46
CA PRO A 233 5.43 -23.71 -3.07
C PRO A 233 6.46 -22.78 -2.41
N ASN A 234 7.07 -23.24 -1.32
CA ASN A 234 8.09 -22.47 -0.58
C ASN A 234 7.65 -21.04 -0.19
N MET A 235 6.41 -20.88 0.19
CA MET A 235 5.85 -19.55 0.52
C MET A 235 6.68 -18.84 1.60
N TYR A 236 7.00 -19.56 2.67
CA TYR A 236 7.78 -19.05 3.81
C TYR A 236 8.98 -19.92 4.17
N THR A 237 9.14 -21.08 3.57
CA THR A 237 10.22 -22.01 3.91
C THR A 237 10.98 -22.50 2.67
N PRO A 238 12.31 -22.67 2.71
CA PRO A 238 13.09 -23.14 1.57
C PRO A 238 13.19 -24.68 1.52
N PHE A 239 12.11 -25.42 1.85
CA PHE A 239 12.17 -26.87 2.07
C PHE A 239 11.49 -27.73 0.99
N ASN A 240 11.13 -27.13 -0.14
CA ASN A 240 10.37 -27.78 -1.24
C ASN A 240 9.02 -28.33 -0.76
N VAL A 241 8.26 -27.52 -0.07
CA VAL A 241 6.95 -27.86 0.49
C VAL A 241 5.87 -26.98 -0.14
N ASN A 242 4.68 -27.53 -0.36
CA ASN A 242 3.51 -26.78 -0.83
C ASN A 242 2.77 -26.23 0.40
N GLU A 243 2.95 -24.94 0.64
CA GLU A 243 2.37 -24.24 1.78
C GLU A 243 1.02 -23.65 1.40
N THR A 244 0.12 -23.51 2.37
CA THR A 244 -1.16 -22.81 2.16
C THR A 244 -1.45 -21.85 3.29
N GLU A 245 -2.24 -20.84 2.98
CA GLU A 245 -2.69 -19.82 3.93
C GLU A 245 -4.16 -19.50 3.71
N ASP A 246 -4.90 -19.32 4.81
CA ASP A 246 -6.30 -18.93 4.84
C ASP A 246 -6.45 -17.71 5.74
N LEU A 247 -6.86 -16.58 5.16
CA LEU A 247 -6.91 -15.26 5.79
C LEU A 247 -8.35 -14.75 5.85
N ASP A 248 -8.75 -14.20 7.00
CA ASP A 248 -10.03 -13.49 7.19
C ASP A 248 -9.74 -12.11 7.81
N THR A 249 -10.05 -11.03 7.10
CA THR A 249 -9.77 -9.66 7.52
C THR A 249 -11.04 -8.83 7.56
N GLN A 250 -11.35 -8.25 8.71
CA GLN A 250 -12.48 -7.35 8.92
C GLN A 250 -12.01 -5.97 9.35
N LEU A 251 -12.61 -4.92 8.78
CA LEU A 251 -12.30 -3.53 9.09
C LEU A 251 -13.57 -2.70 9.24
N LEU A 252 -13.78 -2.16 10.44
CA LEU A 252 -14.77 -1.10 10.69
C LEU A 252 -14.03 0.22 10.87
N MET A 253 -14.43 1.26 10.15
CA MET A 253 -13.76 2.57 10.21
C MET A 253 -14.78 3.72 10.21
N LEU A 254 -14.51 4.71 11.07
CA LEU A 254 -15.18 6.03 11.06
C LEU A 254 -14.13 7.09 10.76
N ASN A 255 -14.36 7.86 9.72
CA ASN A 255 -13.48 8.96 9.32
C ASN A 255 -14.27 10.27 9.24
N HIS A 256 -13.71 11.35 9.76
CA HIS A 256 -14.28 12.69 9.64
C HIS A 256 -13.20 13.69 9.25
N ARG A 257 -13.41 14.39 8.12
CA ARG A 257 -12.55 15.46 7.65
C ARG A 257 -13.32 16.78 7.65
N GLN A 258 -12.70 17.83 8.20
CA GLN A 258 -13.27 19.17 8.31
C GLN A 258 -12.29 20.22 7.81
N SER A 259 -12.71 21.07 6.88
CA SER A 259 -12.03 22.31 6.52
C SER A 259 -12.65 23.49 7.27
N TYR A 260 -11.83 24.46 7.69
CA TYR A 260 -12.26 25.65 8.39
C TYR A 260 -11.33 26.84 8.07
N GLY A 261 -11.87 28.06 8.12
CA GLY A 261 -11.14 29.24 7.64
C GLY A 261 -10.85 29.15 6.12
N SER A 262 -9.72 29.71 5.68
CA SER A 262 -9.32 29.70 4.27
C SER A 262 -8.56 28.43 3.88
N ASP A 263 -7.62 27.96 4.74
CA ASP A 263 -6.66 26.90 4.39
C ASP A 263 -6.48 25.84 5.48
N ASN A 264 -7.30 25.89 6.54
CA ASN A 264 -7.15 25.01 7.69
C ASN A 264 -8.00 23.76 7.54
N ASN A 265 -7.47 22.64 8.00
CA ASN A 265 -8.20 21.39 8.01
C ASN A 265 -7.74 20.47 9.13
N PHE A 266 -8.58 19.53 9.51
CA PHE A 266 -8.22 18.38 10.30
C PHE A 266 -8.99 17.14 9.85
N GLU A 267 -8.44 15.98 10.16
CA GLU A 267 -9.06 14.69 9.92
C GLU A 267 -8.90 13.80 11.15
N ILE A 268 -10.00 13.17 11.56
CA ILE A 268 -10.03 12.20 12.66
C ILE A 268 -10.50 10.88 12.08
N THR A 269 -9.77 9.82 12.38
CA THR A 269 -10.11 8.45 11.98
C THR A 269 -10.08 7.56 13.21
N ALA A 270 -11.11 6.74 13.38
CA ALA A 270 -11.11 5.64 14.34
C ALA A 270 -11.38 4.34 13.61
N TYR A 271 -10.69 3.25 13.97
CA TYR A 271 -10.95 1.95 13.37
C TYR A 271 -10.84 0.79 14.37
N HIS A 272 -11.50 -0.30 14.01
CA HIS A 272 -11.35 -1.61 14.59
C HIS A 272 -11.07 -2.61 13.47
N ARG A 273 -9.93 -3.30 13.55
CA ARG A 273 -9.50 -4.33 12.61
C ARG A 273 -9.37 -5.65 13.34
N GLN A 274 -9.91 -6.70 12.74
CA GLN A 274 -9.68 -8.09 13.13
C GLN A 274 -9.07 -8.82 11.95
N HIS A 275 -8.09 -9.68 12.24
CA HIS A 275 -7.46 -10.49 11.21
C HIS A 275 -7.18 -11.88 11.77
N LYS A 276 -7.51 -12.91 10.99
CA LYS A 276 -7.22 -14.31 11.28
C LYS A 276 -6.33 -14.85 10.20
N ASP A 277 -5.37 -15.63 10.61
CA ASP A 277 -4.42 -16.34 9.76
C ASP A 277 -4.37 -17.81 10.19
N HIS A 278 -4.57 -18.70 9.21
CA HIS A 278 -4.35 -20.11 9.34
C HIS A 278 -3.31 -20.57 8.32
N TYR A 279 -2.09 -20.69 8.77
CA TYR A 279 -0.97 -21.17 7.97
C TYR A 279 -0.82 -22.69 8.10
N VAL A 280 -0.60 -23.37 6.96
CA VAL A 280 -0.30 -24.82 6.88
C VAL A 280 1.02 -25.02 6.15
N PHE A 281 2.00 -25.61 6.83
CA PHE A 281 3.34 -25.85 6.30
C PHE A 281 3.37 -26.85 5.14
N SER A 282 2.56 -27.91 5.19
CA SER A 282 2.50 -28.91 4.12
C SER A 282 1.04 -29.21 3.80
N ARG A 283 0.62 -28.86 2.60
CA ARG A 283 -0.72 -29.13 2.07
C ARG A 283 -1.05 -30.62 2.05
N GLU A 284 -0.04 -31.47 1.74
CA GLU A 284 -0.16 -32.90 1.68
C GLU A 284 -0.22 -33.56 3.07
N ASN A 285 0.35 -32.89 4.08
CA ASN A 285 0.35 -33.37 5.46
C ASN A 285 0.16 -32.21 6.46
N PRO A 286 -1.06 -31.67 6.57
CA PRO A 286 -1.35 -30.53 7.46
C PRO A 286 -0.92 -30.76 8.91
N SER A 287 -1.00 -32.00 9.40
CA SER A 287 -0.60 -32.34 10.78
C SER A 287 0.89 -32.20 11.08
N ALA A 288 1.75 -31.96 10.05
CA ALA A 288 3.18 -31.73 10.27
C ALA A 288 3.42 -30.42 11.03
N PHE A 289 2.74 -29.34 10.63
CA PHE A 289 2.73 -28.07 11.34
C PHE A 289 1.60 -27.17 10.81
N GLU A 290 0.82 -26.65 11.72
CA GLU A 290 -0.19 -25.64 11.47
C GLU A 290 -0.04 -24.51 12.50
N ALA A 291 -0.29 -23.27 12.08
CA ALA A 291 -0.32 -22.11 12.94
C ALA A 291 -1.65 -21.37 12.79
N PHE A 292 -2.22 -20.96 13.91
CA PHE A 292 -3.42 -20.15 13.97
C PHE A 292 -3.13 -18.86 14.73
N HIS A 293 -3.44 -17.74 14.11
CA HIS A 293 -3.31 -16.43 14.72
C HIS A 293 -4.63 -15.67 14.58
N ASP A 294 -4.97 -14.91 15.62
CA ASP A 294 -6.14 -14.03 15.66
C ASP A 294 -5.70 -12.71 16.28
N THR A 295 -5.78 -11.63 15.53
CA THR A 295 -5.37 -10.29 15.95
C THR A 295 -6.56 -9.34 16.03
N ASP A 296 -6.54 -8.45 17.01
CA ASP A 296 -7.53 -7.40 17.25
C ASP A 296 -6.80 -6.08 17.44
N VAL A 297 -7.12 -5.06 16.61
CA VAL A 297 -6.51 -3.74 16.68
C VAL A 297 -7.58 -2.67 16.74
N LYS A 298 -7.45 -1.77 17.72
CA LYS A 298 -8.29 -0.57 17.86
C LYS A 298 -7.42 0.66 17.83
N SER A 299 -7.83 1.67 17.08
CA SER A 299 -7.05 2.88 16.95
C SER A 299 -7.92 4.12 16.77
N ILE A 300 -7.39 5.25 17.23
CA ILE A 300 -7.89 6.58 16.93
C ILE A 300 -6.72 7.48 16.55
N ALA A 301 -6.90 8.25 15.47
CA ALA A 301 -5.90 9.15 14.94
C ALA A 301 -6.49 10.52 14.62
N LEU A 302 -5.65 11.54 14.71
CA LEU A 302 -5.92 12.92 14.31
C LEU A 302 -4.73 13.40 13.49
N ALA A 303 -4.99 14.05 12.36
CA ALA A 303 -3.98 14.80 11.62
C ALA A 303 -4.58 16.11 11.13
N GLY A 304 -3.75 17.13 10.94
CA GLY A 304 -4.25 18.40 10.43
C GLY A 304 -3.19 19.43 10.13
N TYR A 305 -3.65 20.49 9.51
CA TYR A 305 -2.88 21.67 9.15
C TYR A 305 -3.61 22.93 9.65
N HIS A 306 -2.88 23.80 10.33
CA HIS A 306 -3.40 25.07 10.81
C HIS A 306 -2.47 26.22 10.44
N ARG A 307 -2.97 27.15 9.63
CA ARG A 307 -2.28 28.37 9.23
C ARG A 307 -2.67 29.52 10.16
N PHE A 308 -1.73 30.00 10.95
CA PHE A 308 -1.97 31.12 11.86
C PHE A 308 -1.95 32.47 11.13
N ASN A 309 -1.11 32.58 10.11
CA ASN A 309 -0.99 33.77 9.25
C ASN A 309 -0.22 33.39 7.97
N ASP A 310 0.09 34.37 7.11
CA ASP A 310 0.78 34.13 5.83
C ASP A 310 2.22 33.57 5.99
N THR A 311 2.78 33.63 7.19
CA THR A 311 4.16 33.28 7.48
C THR A 311 4.29 32.00 8.29
N ILE A 312 3.33 31.71 9.17
CA ILE A 312 3.43 30.61 10.15
C ILE A 312 2.25 29.68 10.02
N ALA A 313 2.55 28.39 9.91
CA ALA A 313 1.60 27.30 9.97
C ALA A 313 2.09 26.15 10.84
N LEU A 314 1.25 25.19 11.14
CA LEU A 314 1.53 24.02 11.95
C LEU A 314 0.92 22.78 11.27
N ASN A 315 1.74 21.80 10.97
CA ASN A 315 1.31 20.44 10.71
C ASN A 315 1.35 19.64 12.02
N TYR A 316 0.35 18.84 12.29
CA TYR A 316 0.29 18.03 13.50
C TYR A 316 -0.36 16.69 13.24
N ALA A 317 0.07 15.68 13.97
CA ALA A 317 -0.54 14.35 13.94
C ALA A 317 -0.45 13.68 15.31
N SER A 318 -1.42 12.82 15.60
CA SER A 318 -1.39 11.91 16.73
C SER A 318 -2.13 10.63 16.37
N GLN A 319 -1.65 9.51 16.90
CA GLN A 319 -2.36 8.23 16.81
C GLN A 319 -2.15 7.43 18.08
N PHE A 320 -3.24 6.85 18.58
CA PHE A 320 -3.25 5.91 19.69
C PHE A 320 -3.80 4.60 19.18
N ALA A 321 -3.11 3.49 19.46
CA ALA A 321 -3.56 2.18 19.06
C ALA A 321 -3.33 1.17 20.20
N GLU A 322 -4.22 0.18 20.28
CA GLU A 322 -4.06 -1.02 21.10
C GLU A 322 -4.19 -2.23 20.20
N ASP A 323 -3.29 -3.20 20.37
CA ASP A 323 -3.34 -4.48 19.68
C ASP A 323 -3.37 -5.65 20.67
N LYS A 324 -3.90 -6.78 20.18
CA LYS A 324 -3.88 -8.06 20.86
C LYS A 324 -3.67 -9.17 19.85
N ILE A 325 -3.03 -10.26 20.28
CA ILE A 325 -2.87 -11.47 19.51
C ILE A 325 -3.20 -12.70 20.35
N ASN A 326 -3.92 -13.65 19.76
CA ASN A 326 -4.05 -15.02 20.21
C ASN A 326 -3.40 -15.93 19.19
N SER A 327 -2.49 -16.80 19.60
CA SER A 327 -1.67 -17.57 18.69
C SER A 327 -1.32 -18.94 19.26
N THR A 328 -1.25 -19.96 18.40
CA THR A 328 -0.84 -21.31 18.78
C THR A 328 0.69 -21.50 18.80
N THR A 329 1.45 -20.55 18.25
CA THR A 329 2.92 -20.67 18.11
C THR A 329 3.72 -19.71 18.97
N LEU A 330 3.08 -18.75 19.65
CA LEU A 330 3.75 -17.85 20.56
C LEU A 330 4.00 -18.52 21.91
N GLU A 331 5.25 -18.49 22.38
CA GLU A 331 5.69 -19.06 23.64
C GLU A 331 5.68 -18.02 24.78
N ARG A 332 5.61 -16.72 24.44
CA ARG A 332 5.67 -15.62 25.41
C ARG A 332 4.27 -15.14 25.77
N ASN A 333 4.10 -14.76 27.04
CA ASN A 333 2.83 -14.18 27.56
C ASN A 333 2.64 -12.69 27.19
N PHE A 334 3.51 -12.11 26.37
CA PHE A 334 3.39 -10.75 25.88
C PHE A 334 2.53 -10.76 24.62
N THR A 335 1.23 -10.52 24.77
CA THR A 335 0.21 -10.68 23.70
C THR A 335 -0.64 -9.44 23.50
N SER A 336 -0.29 -8.31 24.12
CA SER A 336 -0.97 -7.04 23.90
C SER A 336 0.01 -5.87 23.95
N ARG A 337 -0.18 -4.90 23.06
CA ARG A 337 0.61 -3.68 22.99
C ARG A 337 -0.27 -2.45 22.92
N SER A 338 0.29 -1.36 23.41
CA SER A 338 -0.25 -0.01 23.21
C SER A 338 0.78 0.84 22.48
N TYR A 339 0.30 1.73 21.63
CA TYR A 339 1.11 2.67 20.88
C TYR A 339 0.59 4.09 21.06
N THR A 340 1.50 5.01 21.23
CA THR A 340 1.22 6.44 21.25
C THR A 340 2.18 7.14 20.30
N LYS A 341 1.64 7.86 19.31
CA LYS A 341 2.39 8.77 18.48
C LYS A 341 1.85 10.18 18.62
N LEU A 342 2.78 11.13 18.83
CA LEU A 342 2.47 12.57 18.86
C LEU A 342 3.51 13.29 18.03
N SER A 343 3.08 14.07 17.03
CA SER A 343 4.00 14.75 16.12
C SER A 343 3.55 16.16 15.86
N VAL A 344 4.50 17.08 15.83
CA VAL A 344 4.29 18.49 15.50
C VAL A 344 5.40 18.96 14.55
N LEU A 345 5.01 19.63 13.47
CA LEU A 345 5.93 20.14 12.45
C LEU A 345 5.54 21.58 12.09
N PRO A 346 5.97 22.56 12.91
CA PRO A 346 5.84 23.99 12.60
C PRO A 346 6.44 24.30 11.23
N GLU A 347 5.80 25.22 10.52
CA GLU A 347 6.13 25.60 9.17
C GLU A 347 6.27 27.13 9.09
N TYR A 348 7.35 27.59 8.51
CA TYR A 348 7.64 29.00 8.28
C TYR A 348 7.75 29.28 6.78
N HIS A 349 6.92 30.18 6.28
CA HIS A 349 6.91 30.66 4.90
C HIS A 349 7.63 32.00 4.77
N MET A 350 8.68 32.06 3.97
CA MET A 350 9.41 33.26 3.66
C MET A 350 9.27 33.58 2.16
N PRO A 351 8.50 34.61 1.80
CA PRO A 351 8.47 35.08 0.41
C PRO A 351 9.81 35.70 0.06
N LEU A 352 10.30 35.39 -1.14
CA LEU A 352 11.52 35.92 -1.72
C LEU A 352 11.18 36.82 -2.91
N ALA A 353 12.22 37.40 -3.57
CA ALA A 353 12.02 38.17 -4.79
C ALA A 353 11.50 37.27 -5.94
N HIS A 354 10.78 37.85 -6.92
CA HIS A 354 10.30 37.19 -8.13
C HIS A 354 9.33 36.02 -7.87
N ASP A 355 8.45 36.16 -6.85
CA ASP A 355 7.45 35.16 -6.44
C ASP A 355 8.05 33.81 -6.01
N GLU A 356 9.34 33.79 -5.70
CA GLU A 356 9.99 32.64 -5.07
C GLU A 356 9.57 32.52 -3.61
N GLN A 357 9.60 31.29 -3.09
CA GLN A 357 9.28 31.01 -1.70
C GLN A 357 10.32 30.09 -1.09
N LEU A 358 10.69 30.36 0.15
CA LEU A 358 11.40 29.43 0.99
C LEU A 358 10.45 28.97 2.10
N LYS A 359 10.23 27.65 2.19
CA LYS A 359 9.47 27.01 3.25
C LYS A 359 10.44 26.23 4.13
N ILE A 360 10.34 26.42 5.44
CA ILE A 360 11.17 25.74 6.44
C ILE A 360 10.22 25.04 7.39
N ARG A 361 10.34 23.72 7.51
CA ARG A 361 9.64 22.92 8.52
C ARG A 361 10.67 22.34 9.49
N LEU A 362 10.42 22.42 10.80
CA LEU A 362 11.26 21.79 11.82
C LEU A 362 10.40 21.42 13.02
N GLY A 363 10.42 20.16 13.38
CA GLY A 363 9.56 19.64 14.42
C GLY A 363 10.07 18.36 15.08
N LEU A 364 9.20 17.73 15.83
CA LEU A 364 9.47 16.53 16.60
C LEU A 364 8.32 15.54 16.45
N SER A 365 8.68 14.26 16.47
CA SER A 365 7.77 13.14 16.67
C SER A 365 8.15 12.40 17.94
N PHE A 366 7.15 12.00 18.73
CA PHE A 366 7.30 11.16 19.92
C PHE A 366 6.54 9.87 19.69
N ASP A 367 7.22 8.74 19.85
CA ASP A 367 6.69 7.39 19.71
C ASP A 367 6.91 6.61 21.01
N ASP A 368 5.83 6.05 21.59
CA ASP A 368 5.87 5.25 22.81
C ASP A 368 5.09 3.95 22.65
N THR A 369 5.54 2.91 23.31
CA THR A 369 4.88 1.60 23.35
C THR A 369 5.27 0.88 24.65
N ASN A 370 4.37 0.05 25.18
CA ASN A 370 4.67 -0.80 26.33
C ASN A 370 5.64 -1.97 25.99
N ARG A 371 6.12 -2.08 24.74
CA ARG A 371 7.10 -3.10 24.32
C ARG A 371 8.53 -2.68 24.55
N ASP A 372 8.83 -1.39 24.36
CA ASP A 372 10.19 -0.87 24.41
C ASP A 372 10.19 0.61 24.84
N ASP A 373 11.36 1.18 25.12
CA ASP A 373 11.50 2.58 25.53
C ASP A 373 10.91 3.55 24.50
N SER A 374 10.45 4.70 24.98
CA SER A 374 9.95 5.77 24.11
C SER A 374 11.07 6.41 23.28
N GLN A 375 10.73 6.88 22.09
CA GLN A 375 11.64 7.56 21.17
C GLN A 375 11.13 8.96 20.84
N THR A 376 12.02 9.96 20.91
CA THR A 376 11.75 11.29 20.36
C THR A 376 12.63 11.50 19.13
N SER A 377 12.02 11.82 18.00
CA SER A 377 12.62 11.91 16.69
C SER A 377 12.57 13.33 16.17
N VAL A 378 13.68 13.82 15.60
CA VAL A 378 13.75 15.13 14.93
C VAL A 378 13.31 14.96 13.49
N ILE A 379 12.45 15.86 13.03
CA ILE A 379 11.95 15.89 11.65
C ILE A 379 12.00 17.30 11.09
N GLY A 380 12.36 17.44 9.81
CA GLY A 380 12.33 18.75 9.18
C GLY A 380 12.80 18.74 7.73
N ASP A 381 12.48 19.82 7.04
CA ASP A 381 12.94 20.08 5.68
C ASP A 381 12.99 21.58 5.38
N ILE A 382 13.73 21.89 4.33
CA ILE A 382 13.80 23.21 3.72
C ILE A 382 13.48 23.04 2.25
N THR A 383 12.43 23.71 1.77
CA THR A 383 12.01 23.69 0.37
C THR A 383 12.08 25.08 -0.22
N TRP A 384 12.88 25.24 -1.26
CA TRP A 384 12.86 26.43 -2.11
C TRP A 384 12.02 26.15 -3.35
N SER A 385 11.07 27.04 -3.66
CA SER A 385 10.23 26.92 -4.84
C SER A 385 10.17 28.23 -5.62
N LYS A 386 10.10 28.12 -6.94
CA LYS A 386 10.00 29.27 -7.85
C LYS A 386 8.94 29.01 -8.92
N PRO A 387 8.21 30.05 -9.37
CA PRO A 387 7.35 29.94 -10.53
C PRO A 387 8.19 29.62 -11.78
N ASN A 388 7.59 28.89 -12.71
CA ASN A 388 8.20 28.59 -13.99
C ASN A 388 7.43 29.24 -15.16
N SER A 389 7.92 29.09 -16.38
CA SER A 389 7.32 29.66 -17.61
C SER A 389 5.93 29.07 -17.95
N ASP A 390 5.57 27.93 -17.37
CA ASP A 390 4.40 27.15 -17.74
C ASP A 390 3.26 27.28 -16.70
N ASN A 391 3.31 28.33 -15.87
CA ASN A 391 2.40 28.59 -14.74
C ASN A 391 2.43 27.52 -13.63
N GLY A 392 3.43 26.64 -13.63
CA GLY A 392 3.74 25.72 -12.54
C GLY A 392 4.79 26.27 -11.59
N ARG A 393 5.29 25.43 -10.70
CA ARG A 393 6.39 25.76 -9.79
C ARG A 393 7.45 24.66 -9.80
N ASP A 394 8.71 25.08 -9.84
CA ASP A 394 9.82 24.18 -9.55
C ASP A 394 10.11 24.19 -8.06
N SER A 395 10.48 23.07 -7.50
CA SER A 395 10.91 22.97 -6.11
C SER A 395 12.18 22.16 -5.95
N PHE A 396 12.98 22.58 -4.97
CA PHE A 396 14.19 21.88 -4.52
C PHE A 396 14.12 21.79 -3.00
N TYR A 397 14.42 20.63 -2.45
CA TYR A 397 14.32 20.43 -1.01
C TYR A 397 15.50 19.65 -0.45
N LEU A 398 15.79 19.91 0.82
CA LEU A 398 16.66 19.13 1.68
C LEU A 398 15.84 18.71 2.89
N SER A 399 15.78 17.42 3.16
CA SER A 399 15.00 16.86 4.26
C SER A 399 15.89 15.99 5.16
N TYR A 400 15.68 16.09 6.46
CA TYR A 400 16.16 15.14 7.45
C TYR A 400 14.99 14.65 8.29
N SER A 401 14.92 13.36 8.49
CA SER A 401 13.89 12.76 9.33
C SER A 401 14.42 11.54 10.08
N GLN A 402 13.94 11.39 11.30
CA GLN A 402 14.12 10.20 12.09
C GLN A 402 12.75 9.58 12.36
N ALA A 403 12.64 8.25 12.26
CA ALA A 403 11.44 7.48 12.54
C ALA A 403 11.80 6.21 13.32
N SER A 404 10.83 5.62 14.01
CA SER A 404 11.06 4.39 14.76
C SER A 404 9.87 3.44 14.70
N GLN A 405 10.14 2.16 14.97
CA GLN A 405 9.13 1.11 15.04
C GLN A 405 9.52 0.00 16.00
N VAL A 406 8.61 -0.92 16.27
CA VAL A 406 8.86 -2.17 17.00
C VAL A 406 8.36 -3.35 16.17
N SER A 407 9.09 -4.46 16.23
CA SER A 407 8.84 -5.66 15.42
C SER A 407 7.51 -6.34 15.75
N GLY A 408 6.95 -7.09 14.80
CA GLY A 408 5.75 -7.90 14.96
C GLY A 408 5.91 -9.06 15.97
N TYR A 409 4.77 -9.60 16.43
CA TYR A 409 4.78 -10.69 17.42
C TYR A 409 5.49 -11.95 16.95
N THR A 410 5.40 -12.29 15.66
CA THR A 410 6.09 -13.45 15.10
C THR A 410 7.61 -13.35 15.28
N ALA A 411 8.18 -12.15 15.14
CA ALA A 411 9.61 -11.93 15.31
C ALA A 411 10.08 -12.01 16.77
N ILE A 412 9.22 -11.66 17.75
CA ILE A 412 9.62 -11.50 19.16
C ILE A 412 9.02 -12.53 20.12
N GLY A 413 7.96 -13.24 19.76
CA GLY A 413 7.14 -13.99 20.71
C GLY A 413 7.19 -15.50 20.57
N GLY A 414 7.67 -16.03 19.47
CA GLY A 414 7.76 -17.48 19.21
C GLY A 414 8.97 -18.14 19.87
N SER A 415 9.34 -19.33 19.36
CA SER A 415 10.48 -20.10 19.89
C SER A 415 11.82 -19.43 19.57
N GLU A 416 12.68 -19.30 20.57
CA GLU A 416 14.06 -18.79 20.39
C GLU A 416 15.08 -19.93 20.13
N THR A 417 14.69 -21.19 20.33
CA THR A 417 15.62 -22.33 20.31
C THR A 417 15.45 -23.26 19.11
N GLY A 418 14.36 -23.10 18.34
CA GLY A 418 14.06 -23.98 17.21
C GLY A 418 12.68 -23.68 16.61
N GLY A 419 12.15 -24.65 15.85
CA GLY A 419 10.92 -24.51 15.07
C GLY A 419 11.18 -23.98 13.66
N LEU A 420 10.12 -23.85 12.86
CA LEU A 420 10.23 -23.31 11.49
C LEU A 420 10.67 -21.85 11.51
N PHE A 421 10.06 -21.04 12.36
CA PHE A 421 10.29 -19.60 12.50
C PHE A 421 10.90 -19.32 13.88
N ARG A 422 12.22 -19.10 13.90
CA ARG A 422 12.94 -18.81 15.12
C ARG A 422 12.85 -17.33 15.46
N SER A 423 12.19 -17.01 16.55
CA SER A 423 12.03 -15.65 17.07
C SER A 423 13.26 -15.17 17.86
N ASN A 424 13.31 -13.86 18.09
CA ASN A 424 14.30 -13.23 18.95
C ASN A 424 13.63 -12.21 19.89
N HIS A 425 13.43 -12.60 21.14
CA HIS A 425 12.77 -11.75 22.12
C HIS A 425 13.55 -10.49 22.49
N ASN A 426 14.86 -10.47 22.20
CA ASN A 426 15.77 -9.37 22.52
C ASN A 426 15.83 -8.30 21.40
N LEU A 427 15.03 -8.43 20.33
CA LEU A 427 14.89 -7.37 19.34
C LEU A 427 14.41 -6.09 20.02
N LYS A 428 15.08 -4.98 19.73
CA LYS A 428 14.81 -3.66 20.27
C LYS A 428 13.96 -2.84 19.33
N ARG A 429 13.68 -1.60 19.75
CA ARG A 429 13.13 -0.58 18.85
C ARG A 429 14.08 -0.34 17.69
N GLU A 430 13.54 -0.45 16.51
CA GLU A 430 14.22 -0.12 15.26
C GLU A 430 14.17 1.40 15.04
N THR A 431 15.26 1.98 14.55
CA THR A 431 15.30 3.41 14.21
C THR A 431 15.83 3.60 12.79
N SER A 432 15.29 4.58 12.09
CA SER A 432 15.70 4.95 10.74
C SER A 432 15.94 6.46 10.67
N ASP A 433 17.15 6.85 10.31
CA ASP A 433 17.55 8.22 10.00
C ASP A 433 17.64 8.38 8.48
N ASN A 434 17.01 9.40 7.91
CA ASN A 434 17.03 9.66 6.47
C ASN A 434 17.43 11.09 6.16
N LEU A 435 18.45 11.26 5.32
CA LEU A 435 18.85 12.54 4.74
C LEU A 435 18.60 12.50 3.24
N GLU A 436 17.83 13.43 2.72
CA GLU A 436 17.39 13.45 1.33
C GLU A 436 17.55 14.84 0.70
N LEU A 437 18.07 14.87 -0.52
CA LEU A 437 18.06 16.03 -1.40
C LEU A 437 17.23 15.69 -2.62
N GLY A 438 16.26 16.54 -2.96
CA GLY A 438 15.40 16.26 -4.10
C GLY A 438 14.93 17.51 -4.83
N MET A 439 14.30 17.27 -5.98
CA MET A 439 13.68 18.29 -6.80
C MET A 439 12.40 17.77 -7.46
N SER A 440 11.50 18.70 -7.75
CA SER A 440 10.32 18.47 -8.58
C SER A 440 10.21 19.62 -9.57
N LEU A 441 10.11 19.29 -10.86
CA LEU A 441 10.05 20.24 -11.96
C LEU A 441 8.79 19.97 -12.80
N ASP A 442 8.04 21.05 -13.08
CA ASP A 442 6.93 21.00 -14.02
C ASP A 442 7.32 21.80 -15.28
N ARG A 443 7.43 21.14 -16.42
CA ARG A 443 7.91 21.70 -17.68
C ARG A 443 7.10 21.21 -18.88
N GLN A 444 6.27 22.09 -19.45
CA GLN A 444 5.53 21.81 -20.69
C GLN A 444 4.76 20.47 -20.64
N GLY A 445 4.09 20.22 -19.49
CA GLY A 445 3.35 18.98 -19.24
C GLY A 445 4.24 17.78 -18.93
N TRP A 446 5.55 17.95 -18.68
CA TRP A 446 6.41 16.97 -18.02
C TRP A 446 6.45 17.25 -16.53
N ASN A 447 6.19 16.23 -15.72
CA ASN A 447 6.52 16.23 -14.29
C ASN A 447 7.78 15.39 -14.12
N LEU A 448 8.85 16.03 -13.64
CA LEU A 448 10.15 15.41 -13.42
C LEU A 448 10.48 15.47 -11.93
N ASP A 449 10.62 14.32 -11.30
CA ASP A 449 11.05 14.19 -9.92
C ASP A 449 12.41 13.50 -9.85
N ALA A 450 13.29 14.00 -8.99
CA ALA A 450 14.54 13.33 -8.69
C ALA A 450 14.85 13.46 -7.19
N ALA A 451 15.41 12.39 -6.63
CA ALA A 451 15.88 12.38 -5.25
C ALA A 451 17.15 11.54 -5.12
N ILE A 452 18.06 12.01 -4.27
CA ILE A 452 19.16 11.22 -3.73
C ILE A 452 19.00 11.19 -2.22
N PHE A 453 19.11 10.01 -1.63
CA PHE A 453 18.96 9.86 -0.19
C PHE A 453 20.01 8.93 0.40
N HIS A 454 20.31 9.16 1.66
CA HIS A 454 21.10 8.26 2.48
C HIS A 454 20.30 7.95 3.75
N ARG A 455 20.08 6.65 4.01
CA ARG A 455 19.33 6.16 5.17
C ARG A 455 20.23 5.26 6.02
N TRP A 456 20.09 5.41 7.33
CA TRP A 456 20.74 4.58 8.35
C TRP A 456 19.63 3.90 9.16
N ASP A 457 19.52 2.59 9.02
CA ASP A 457 18.59 1.76 9.77
C ASP A 457 19.38 1.03 10.85
N ASN A 458 18.99 1.17 12.12
CA ASN A 458 19.66 0.52 13.25
C ASN A 458 18.70 -0.44 13.93
N ASP A 459 19.23 -1.58 14.39
CA ASP A 459 18.49 -2.68 15.04
C ASP A 459 17.30 -3.20 14.19
N LEU A 460 17.35 -3.07 12.85
CA LEU A 460 16.29 -3.53 11.95
C LEU A 460 16.08 -5.03 12.10
N ALA A 461 14.86 -5.49 12.30
CA ALA A 461 14.55 -6.92 12.36
C ALA A 461 14.50 -7.54 10.96
N ASP A 462 15.41 -8.45 10.64
CA ASP A 462 15.44 -9.19 9.39
C ASP A 462 15.20 -10.67 9.61
N TRP A 463 14.51 -11.30 8.66
CA TRP A 463 14.36 -12.74 8.58
C TRP A 463 15.49 -13.34 7.73
N THR A 464 16.32 -14.13 8.37
CA THR A 464 17.54 -14.68 7.78
C THR A 464 17.56 -16.20 7.77
N TYR A 465 18.38 -16.76 6.89
CA TYR A 465 18.65 -18.18 6.81
C TYR A 465 20.14 -18.49 7.02
N SER A 466 20.43 -19.59 7.67
CA SER A 466 21.78 -20.15 7.74
C SER A 466 21.74 -21.63 7.35
N PHE A 467 22.66 -22.07 6.49
CA PHE A 467 22.75 -23.46 6.03
C PHE A 467 23.02 -24.46 7.16
N ASP A 468 23.56 -23.99 8.28
CA ASP A 468 23.78 -24.81 9.48
C ASP A 468 22.54 -24.89 10.39
N SER A 469 21.46 -24.14 10.09
CA SER A 469 20.23 -24.08 10.89
C SER A 469 19.21 -25.14 10.44
N THR A 470 18.44 -25.65 11.39
CA THR A 470 17.25 -26.47 11.12
C THR A 470 15.98 -25.64 10.99
N SER A 471 16.01 -24.35 11.36
CA SER A 471 14.91 -23.42 11.20
C SER A 471 14.87 -22.88 9.77
N ALA A 472 13.67 -22.71 9.23
CA ALA A 472 13.47 -22.10 7.91
C ALA A 472 13.89 -20.62 7.90
N ARG A 473 13.60 -19.91 9.00
CA ARG A 473 13.94 -18.49 9.17
C ARG A 473 14.28 -18.19 10.62
N SER A 474 15.16 -17.20 10.81
CA SER A 474 15.51 -16.68 12.14
C SER A 474 15.45 -15.15 12.13
N ALA A 475 14.81 -14.57 13.14
CA ALA A 475 14.75 -13.13 13.31
C ALA A 475 16.06 -12.61 13.91
N ASN A 476 16.82 -11.82 13.15
CA ASN A 476 18.09 -11.25 13.58
C ASN A 476 18.07 -9.72 13.42
N PRO A 477 18.67 -8.97 14.37
CA PRO A 477 18.87 -7.54 14.18
C PRO A 477 19.97 -7.30 13.14
N VAL A 478 19.83 -6.24 12.36
CA VAL A 478 20.82 -5.80 11.39
C VAL A 478 20.87 -4.28 11.34
N ASP A 479 22.07 -3.73 11.25
CA ASP A 479 22.28 -2.33 10.91
C ASP A 479 22.53 -2.20 9.40
N ILE A 480 21.78 -1.29 8.73
CA ILE A 480 21.88 -1.10 7.28
C ILE A 480 22.12 0.36 6.96
N LYS A 481 23.04 0.60 6.01
CA LYS A 481 23.21 1.91 5.37
C LYS A 481 22.76 1.79 3.92
N THR A 482 21.78 2.58 3.52
CA THR A 482 21.22 2.59 2.17
C THR A 482 21.54 3.92 1.49
N LEU A 483 22.19 3.87 0.32
CA LEU A 483 22.29 5.02 -0.60
C LEU A 483 21.33 4.77 -1.76
N GLY A 484 20.44 5.73 -2.06
CA GLY A 484 19.48 5.63 -3.13
C GLY A 484 19.45 6.82 -4.06
N LEU A 485 19.15 6.57 -5.34
CA LEU A 485 18.85 7.55 -6.38
C LEU A 485 17.52 7.18 -7.02
N GLU A 486 16.63 8.15 -7.17
CA GLU A 486 15.35 8.02 -7.87
C GLU A 486 15.21 9.10 -8.92
N LEU A 487 14.80 8.71 -10.12
CA LEU A 487 14.45 9.60 -11.24
C LEU A 487 13.08 9.16 -11.77
N ILE A 488 12.13 10.10 -11.85
CA ILE A 488 10.77 9.83 -12.32
C ILE A 488 10.40 10.92 -13.34
N ALA A 489 9.85 10.51 -14.46
CA ALA A 489 9.34 11.39 -15.51
C ALA A 489 7.93 10.96 -15.90
N VAL A 490 6.97 11.87 -15.80
CA VAL A 490 5.58 11.66 -16.23
C VAL A 490 5.26 12.67 -17.32
N LYS A 491 4.72 12.19 -18.43
CA LYS A 491 4.24 13.04 -19.54
C LYS A 491 2.82 12.67 -19.92
N ARG A 492 1.94 13.67 -19.97
CA ARG A 492 0.59 13.51 -20.47
C ARG A 492 0.46 14.24 -21.81
N PHE A 493 0.03 13.49 -22.83
CA PHE A 493 -0.33 13.98 -24.16
C PHE A 493 -1.85 13.90 -24.31
N ASP A 494 -2.40 14.47 -25.38
CA ASP A 494 -3.85 14.42 -25.64
C ASP A 494 -4.36 12.97 -25.79
N ASN A 495 -3.58 12.10 -26.40
CA ASN A 495 -3.95 10.70 -26.69
C ASN A 495 -3.02 9.66 -26.06
N ALA A 496 -2.08 10.06 -25.23
CA ALA A 496 -1.16 9.14 -24.58
C ALA A 496 -0.63 9.68 -23.24
N ASP A 497 -0.39 8.79 -22.29
CA ASP A 497 0.31 9.08 -21.03
C ASP A 497 1.54 8.18 -20.95
N ILE A 498 2.65 8.71 -20.46
CA ILE A 498 3.91 7.97 -20.33
C ILE A 498 4.46 8.23 -18.91
N VAL A 499 4.85 7.16 -18.24
CA VAL A 499 5.58 7.17 -16.98
C VAL A 499 6.89 6.41 -17.18
N ALA A 500 8.01 7.04 -16.91
CA ALA A 500 9.33 6.41 -16.97
C ALA A 500 10.10 6.67 -15.68
N SER A 501 10.82 5.68 -15.19
CA SER A 501 11.62 5.86 -13.98
C SER A 501 12.91 5.04 -13.99
N TYR A 502 13.83 5.47 -13.14
CA TYR A 502 15.03 4.73 -12.78
C TYR A 502 15.29 4.85 -11.29
N THR A 503 15.50 3.73 -10.63
CA THR A 503 15.91 3.66 -9.22
C THR A 503 17.22 2.88 -9.11
N HIS A 504 18.15 3.41 -8.33
CA HIS A 504 19.37 2.72 -7.95
C HIS A 504 19.51 2.69 -6.44
N LEU A 505 19.76 1.50 -5.88
CA LEU A 505 19.99 1.29 -4.45
C LEU A 505 21.32 0.58 -4.23
N LYS A 506 22.01 1.00 -3.19
CA LYS A 506 23.20 0.31 -2.67
C LYS A 506 23.12 0.24 -1.16
N LYS A 507 23.24 -0.98 -0.62
CA LYS A 507 23.25 -1.21 0.83
C LYS A 507 24.59 -1.72 1.32
N SER A 508 24.85 -1.48 2.59
CA SER A 508 25.85 -2.19 3.38
C SER A 508 25.23 -2.56 4.72
N GLU A 509 25.49 -3.79 5.16
CA GLU A 509 24.88 -4.43 6.32
C GLU A 509 25.91 -4.78 7.40
N ASP A 510 25.41 -4.88 8.64
CA ASP A 510 26.16 -5.41 9.78
C ASP A 510 25.22 -6.23 10.67
N TYR A 511 25.34 -7.55 10.63
CA TYR A 511 24.59 -8.48 11.48
C TYR A 511 25.29 -8.78 12.81
N GLY A 512 26.37 -8.06 13.13
CA GLY A 512 27.18 -8.31 14.33
C GLY A 512 27.76 -9.73 14.35
N ASN A 513 27.33 -10.55 15.30
CA ASN A 513 27.85 -11.91 15.48
C ASN A 513 26.91 -13.00 14.90
N ALA A 514 25.79 -12.62 14.26
CA ALA A 514 24.88 -13.61 13.68
C ALA A 514 25.49 -14.28 12.43
N SER A 515 25.33 -15.59 12.31
CA SER A 515 25.68 -16.34 11.09
C SER A 515 24.52 -16.23 10.11
N VAL A 516 24.71 -15.49 9.02
CA VAL A 516 23.70 -15.23 7.99
C VAL A 516 24.27 -15.63 6.63
N ASP A 517 23.66 -16.64 5.98
CA ASP A 517 24.01 -17.06 4.63
C ASP A 517 23.08 -16.40 3.59
N ALA A 518 21.82 -16.10 4.00
CA ALA A 518 20.86 -15.40 3.17
C ALA A 518 19.90 -14.53 4.02
N SER A 519 19.49 -13.41 3.46
CA SER A 519 18.42 -12.53 3.96
C SER A 519 17.20 -12.67 3.07
N PHE A 520 16.01 -12.85 3.65
CA PHE A 520 14.79 -12.92 2.86
C PHE A 520 14.29 -11.54 2.42
N TYR A 521 14.56 -10.48 3.21
CA TYR A 521 13.98 -9.16 2.97
C TYR A 521 14.98 -8.01 3.01
N ALA A 522 15.76 -7.88 4.06
CA ALA A 522 16.61 -6.70 4.25
C ALA A 522 17.66 -6.53 3.14
N LEU A 523 18.18 -7.61 2.63
CA LEU A 523 19.12 -7.64 1.48
C LEU A 523 18.47 -8.15 0.19
N ASN A 524 17.15 -8.30 0.14
CA ASN A 524 16.41 -8.63 -1.07
C ASN A 524 15.82 -7.36 -1.68
N TYR A 525 16.59 -6.63 -2.45
CA TYR A 525 16.21 -5.36 -3.05
C TYR A 525 16.77 -5.22 -4.47
N PRO A 526 16.09 -4.49 -5.38
CA PRO A 526 16.66 -4.18 -6.69
C PRO A 526 17.80 -3.17 -6.56
N THR A 527 19.02 -3.56 -7.00
CA THR A 527 20.17 -2.66 -7.11
C THR A 527 19.97 -1.65 -8.23
N HIS A 528 19.29 -2.07 -9.30
CA HIS A 528 18.84 -1.23 -10.41
C HIS A 528 17.42 -1.63 -10.80
N ARG A 529 16.54 -0.64 -10.98
CA ARG A 529 15.17 -0.85 -11.45
C ARG A 529 14.79 0.24 -12.43
N ILE A 530 14.23 -0.16 -13.57
CA ILE A 530 13.66 0.74 -14.57
C ILE A 530 12.19 0.35 -14.73
N THR A 531 11.28 1.31 -14.65
CA THR A 531 9.87 1.11 -15.02
C THR A 531 9.51 2.00 -16.20
N LEU A 532 8.68 1.49 -17.11
CA LEU A 532 8.15 2.23 -18.26
C LEU A 532 6.69 1.83 -18.45
N GLY A 533 5.79 2.73 -18.08
CA GLY A 533 4.36 2.63 -18.32
C GLY A 533 3.91 3.53 -19.47
N ALA A 534 2.98 3.05 -20.29
CA ALA A 534 2.34 3.87 -21.29
C ALA A 534 0.85 3.50 -21.45
N ILE A 535 0.02 4.54 -21.59
CA ILE A 535 -1.38 4.43 -21.97
C ILE A 535 -1.52 5.14 -23.30
N TRP A 536 -2.02 4.45 -24.32
CA TRP A 536 -2.23 5.01 -25.64
C TRP A 536 -3.68 4.84 -26.08
N ARG A 537 -4.28 5.93 -26.55
CA ARG A 537 -5.67 6.03 -27.01
C ARG A 537 -5.68 6.35 -28.53
N PRO A 538 -5.44 5.31 -29.37
CA PRO A 538 -5.37 5.51 -30.83
C PRO A 538 -6.72 5.92 -31.44
N LEU A 539 -7.82 5.52 -30.81
CA LEU A 539 -9.21 5.82 -31.20
C LEU A 539 -10.00 6.14 -29.92
N ASP A 540 -11.12 6.82 -30.04
CA ASP A 540 -11.97 7.20 -28.90
C ASP A 540 -12.53 5.97 -28.12
N ASP A 541 -12.67 4.85 -28.82
CA ASP A 541 -13.21 3.59 -28.29
C ASP A 541 -12.14 2.52 -27.97
N VAL A 542 -10.84 2.82 -28.17
CA VAL A 542 -9.74 1.89 -27.93
C VAL A 542 -8.66 2.50 -27.04
N GLU A 543 -8.32 1.79 -25.98
CA GLU A 543 -7.20 2.15 -25.10
C GLU A 543 -6.25 0.95 -24.96
N LEU A 544 -4.97 1.19 -25.14
CA LEU A 544 -3.90 0.21 -24.96
C LEU A 544 -3.03 0.65 -23.81
N ARG A 545 -2.75 -0.26 -22.89
CA ARG A 545 -1.87 -0.02 -21.74
C ARG A 545 -0.73 -1.03 -21.75
N ILE A 546 0.45 -0.57 -21.39
CA ILE A 546 1.64 -1.40 -21.22
C ILE A 546 2.41 -0.90 -20.00
N ASP A 547 2.82 -1.83 -19.16
CA ASP A 547 3.79 -1.61 -18.11
C ASP A 547 4.95 -2.58 -18.26
N ASN A 548 6.16 -2.05 -18.16
CA ASN A 548 7.40 -2.82 -18.19
C ASN A 548 8.22 -2.50 -16.95
N GLU A 549 8.85 -3.52 -16.42
CA GLU A 549 9.86 -3.39 -15.40
C GLU A 549 11.08 -4.22 -15.77
N TRP A 550 12.23 -3.60 -15.82
CA TRP A 550 13.51 -4.29 -15.78
C TRP A 550 14.18 -4.05 -14.45
N ARG A 551 14.69 -5.13 -13.82
CA ARG A 551 15.42 -5.08 -12.56
C ARG A 551 16.68 -5.92 -12.58
N THR A 552 17.69 -5.48 -11.83
CA THR A 552 18.78 -6.28 -11.31
C THR A 552 18.68 -6.32 -9.80
N GLN A 553 18.50 -7.48 -9.25
CA GLN A 553 18.34 -7.71 -7.80
C GLN A 553 19.70 -7.95 -7.14
N GLU A 554 19.83 -7.63 -5.84
CA GLU A 554 20.99 -8.03 -5.05
C GLU A 554 21.08 -9.56 -4.99
N LYS A 555 22.31 -10.07 -5.03
CA LYS A 555 22.56 -11.52 -5.01
C LYS A 555 22.09 -12.16 -3.71
N ASN A 556 21.46 -13.32 -3.82
CA ASN A 556 20.97 -14.06 -2.68
C ASN A 556 21.28 -15.55 -2.84
N ALA A 557 21.80 -16.19 -1.78
CA ALA A 557 22.21 -17.60 -1.82
C ALA A 557 21.02 -18.59 -1.97
N LEU A 558 19.80 -18.15 -1.67
CA LEU A 558 18.58 -18.96 -1.83
C LEU A 558 17.89 -18.75 -3.18
N ARG A 559 18.20 -17.67 -3.94
CA ARG A 559 17.56 -17.42 -5.23
C ARG A 559 18.08 -18.43 -6.26
N ASN A 560 17.13 -19.09 -6.93
CA ASN A 560 17.40 -19.92 -8.09
C ASN A 560 17.27 -19.08 -9.38
N GLY A 561 18.14 -19.32 -10.37
CA GLY A 561 18.11 -18.56 -11.63
C GLY A 561 18.92 -17.27 -11.60
N ASP A 562 18.55 -16.33 -12.45
CA ASP A 562 19.26 -15.07 -12.67
C ASP A 562 18.86 -13.99 -11.65
N ASP A 563 19.76 -13.04 -11.40
CA ASP A 563 19.46 -11.86 -10.59
C ASP A 563 18.81 -10.74 -11.43
N ASN A 564 18.52 -10.96 -12.71
CA ASN A 564 17.87 -9.99 -13.60
C ASN A 564 16.50 -10.50 -14.01
N ALA A 565 15.54 -9.59 -14.14
CA ALA A 565 14.21 -9.89 -14.65
C ALA A 565 13.68 -8.79 -15.57
N LEU A 566 12.78 -9.20 -16.48
CA LEU A 566 12.02 -8.29 -17.35
C LEU A 566 10.54 -8.67 -17.30
N PHE A 567 9.75 -7.92 -16.59
CA PHE A 567 8.30 -8.07 -16.58
C PHE A 567 7.64 -7.14 -17.59
N THR A 568 6.64 -7.64 -18.29
CA THR A 568 5.79 -6.85 -19.19
C THR A 568 4.34 -7.26 -18.98
N HIS A 569 3.50 -6.26 -18.70
CA HIS A 569 2.05 -6.40 -18.58
C HIS A 569 1.38 -5.59 -19.69
N LEU A 570 0.32 -6.14 -20.29
CA LEU A 570 -0.43 -5.50 -21.36
C LEU A 570 -1.93 -5.57 -21.08
N THR A 571 -2.64 -4.49 -21.39
CA THR A 571 -4.11 -4.51 -21.47
C THR A 571 -4.59 -3.75 -22.71
N ALA A 572 -5.52 -4.37 -23.45
CA ALA A 572 -6.27 -3.73 -24.51
C ALA A 572 -7.72 -3.59 -24.08
N ILE A 573 -8.26 -2.38 -24.11
CA ILE A 573 -9.61 -2.03 -23.71
C ILE A 573 -10.37 -1.53 -24.91
N TYR A 574 -11.57 -2.09 -25.16
CA TYR A 574 -12.48 -1.67 -26.19
C TYR A 574 -13.83 -1.23 -25.58
N LYS A 575 -14.26 -0.01 -25.91
CA LYS A 575 -15.50 0.63 -25.43
C LYS A 575 -16.43 0.84 -26.64
N PRO A 576 -17.27 -0.17 -27.01
CA PRO A 576 -18.09 -0.08 -28.21
C PRO A 576 -19.05 1.11 -28.15
N SER A 577 -18.95 2.04 -29.09
CA SER A 577 -19.79 3.25 -29.15
C SER A 577 -21.29 2.99 -29.29
N GLN A 578 -21.68 1.75 -29.70
CA GLN A 578 -23.09 1.33 -29.83
C GLN A 578 -23.71 0.83 -28.52
N LEU A 579 -22.89 0.53 -27.51
CA LEU A 579 -23.29 -0.02 -26.22
C LEU A 579 -22.67 0.83 -25.11
N ASP A 580 -23.29 1.96 -24.87
CA ASP A 580 -22.82 2.89 -23.84
C ASP A 580 -22.67 2.18 -22.50
N GLY A 581 -21.57 2.45 -21.80
CA GLY A 581 -21.21 1.81 -20.53
C GLY A 581 -20.55 0.42 -20.65
N LEU A 582 -20.52 -0.23 -21.82
CA LEU A 582 -19.82 -1.51 -21.99
C LEU A 582 -18.32 -1.28 -22.23
N GLU A 583 -17.51 -2.04 -21.49
CA GLU A 583 -16.05 -2.09 -21.64
C GLU A 583 -15.62 -3.55 -21.73
N LEU A 584 -14.84 -3.90 -22.75
CA LEU A 584 -14.25 -5.22 -22.94
C LEU A 584 -12.73 -5.09 -22.83
N SER A 585 -12.11 -5.87 -21.94
CA SER A 585 -10.67 -5.83 -21.74
C SER A 585 -10.03 -7.20 -21.95
N LEU A 586 -8.85 -7.19 -22.58
CA LEU A 586 -7.93 -8.32 -22.68
C LEU A 586 -6.66 -7.93 -21.94
N SER A 587 -6.27 -8.70 -20.95
CA SER A 587 -5.06 -8.46 -20.17
C SER A 587 -4.10 -9.64 -20.25
N ALA A 588 -2.82 -9.34 -20.18
CA ALA A 588 -1.72 -10.29 -20.10
C ALA A 588 -0.74 -9.81 -19.04
N ASP A 589 -0.68 -10.51 -17.91
CA ASP A 589 0.30 -10.27 -16.85
C ASP A 589 1.49 -11.21 -17.07
N ASN A 590 2.70 -10.69 -16.87
CA ASN A 590 3.96 -11.42 -17.10
C ASN A 590 4.02 -12.08 -18.51
N LEU A 591 3.87 -11.26 -19.55
CA LEU A 591 3.76 -11.71 -20.96
C LEU A 591 4.87 -12.67 -21.40
N TRP A 592 6.08 -12.54 -20.85
CA TRP A 592 7.26 -13.31 -21.23
C TRP A 592 7.44 -14.57 -20.40
N ARG A 593 6.56 -14.84 -19.41
CA ARG A 593 6.69 -15.93 -18.43
C ARG A 593 8.00 -15.87 -17.68
N GLU A 594 8.37 -14.66 -17.24
CA GLU A 594 9.57 -14.45 -16.43
C GLU A 594 9.45 -15.24 -15.12
N GLU A 595 10.35 -16.18 -14.87
CA GLU A 595 10.35 -17.07 -13.71
C GLU A 595 11.24 -16.52 -12.58
N PHE A 596 11.25 -15.22 -12.39
CA PHE A 596 12.08 -14.55 -11.40
C PHE A 596 11.52 -14.72 -9.98
N GLU A 597 12.36 -15.15 -9.05
CA GLU A 597 12.03 -15.23 -7.63
C GLU A 597 12.09 -13.85 -6.98
N GLU A 598 10.94 -13.17 -6.84
CA GLU A 598 10.85 -11.89 -6.14
C GLU A 598 11.22 -12.02 -4.66
N ILE A 599 10.93 -13.18 -4.06
CA ILE A 599 11.37 -13.59 -2.72
C ILE A 599 12.34 -14.76 -2.88
N PRO A 600 13.56 -14.71 -2.31
CA PRO A 600 14.56 -15.75 -2.49
C PRO A 600 14.07 -17.14 -2.05
N GLY A 601 14.21 -18.13 -2.94
CA GLY A 601 13.76 -19.50 -2.71
C GLY A 601 12.27 -19.75 -2.89
N THR A 602 11.49 -18.73 -3.24
CA THR A 602 10.06 -18.82 -3.53
C THR A 602 9.86 -18.70 -5.04
N PRO A 603 9.25 -19.67 -5.74
CA PRO A 603 9.04 -19.59 -7.19
C PRO A 603 8.31 -18.32 -7.61
N GLY A 604 8.72 -17.73 -8.73
CA GLY A 604 8.07 -16.57 -9.32
C GLY A 604 6.69 -16.88 -9.90
N ARG A 605 5.90 -15.84 -10.11
CA ARG A 605 4.59 -15.94 -10.78
C ARG A 605 4.77 -16.34 -12.23
N GLY A 606 3.90 -17.24 -12.74
CA GLY A 606 3.77 -17.51 -14.17
C GLY A 606 2.97 -16.43 -14.91
N ASP A 607 2.64 -16.71 -16.17
CA ASP A 607 1.80 -15.84 -17.00
C ASP A 607 0.31 -15.98 -16.67
N GLN A 608 -0.43 -14.85 -16.71
CA GLN A 608 -1.87 -14.81 -16.58
C GLN A 608 -2.47 -14.05 -17.75
N TYR A 609 -3.37 -14.67 -18.50
CA TYR A 609 -4.17 -14.03 -19.53
C TYR A 609 -5.63 -13.98 -19.07
N SER A 610 -6.30 -12.86 -19.33
CA SER A 610 -7.69 -12.70 -18.94
C SER A 610 -8.50 -11.91 -19.97
N PHE A 611 -9.78 -12.21 -20.05
CA PHE A 611 -10.80 -11.43 -20.72
C PHE A 611 -11.84 -11.01 -19.69
N THR A 612 -12.14 -9.72 -19.62
CA THR A 612 -13.15 -9.18 -18.71
C THR A 612 -14.13 -8.30 -19.47
N ALA A 613 -15.41 -8.50 -19.20
CA ALA A 613 -16.47 -7.60 -19.64
C ALA A 613 -17.00 -6.82 -18.44
N THR A 614 -17.03 -5.50 -18.55
CA THR A 614 -17.55 -4.60 -17.51
C THR A 614 -18.64 -3.73 -18.10
N TYR A 615 -19.77 -3.64 -17.41
CA TYR A 615 -20.81 -2.67 -17.72
C TYR A 615 -20.90 -1.63 -16.61
N ARG A 616 -20.88 -0.34 -17.00
CA ARG A 616 -20.97 0.82 -16.09
C ARG A 616 -22.24 1.61 -16.38
N TRP A 617 -22.91 2.16 -15.36
CA TRP A 617 -24.09 3.01 -15.50
C TRP A 617 -24.01 4.26 -14.63
#